data_d2e7d525da530284fb81e07fe8e8e605
#
_entry.id   d2e7d525da530284fb81e07fe8e8e605
#
_cell.length_a   1.000
_cell.length_b   1.000
_cell.length_c   1.000
_cell.angle_alpha   90.00
_cell.angle_beta   90.00
_cell.angle_gamma   90.00
#
_symmetry.space_group_name_H-M   'P 1'
#
loop_
_entity.id
_entity.type
_entity.pdbx_description
1 polymer ?
#
loop_
_entity_poly.entity_id
_entity_poly.type
_entity_poly.pdbx_seq_one_letter_code
_entity_poly.pdbx_strand_id
1 'polypeptide(L)'
;NLHLFAYSAFAQASKAWWQQRLQASFGVNLMGNTYNRAMRNPLTQIAPRLSLTYALNDKTKLSANVGRYAQRPSYTTMGYKTAAGDFANRETLKYLIAYHGVVGVDYQPNERLSLTVEGFYKAYRHYPISILEGMSLASKGAAYAVLGDEAVVSSGLGRAYGAEAVARLTLPQGLTASATITLFRSEFTNLKGQYQPSSWDTGHIINLMAGWKLPHNWSLAARWRRLGGAPYTPIDAQLSAQKAIWRLRNSAYLDYARFNSLRLPAAHQLDLRVDKEFYFRQWAFNLYFDVQNVYRSANPMAPIYTNLSPQGQPMIDPADNDRYLLRQIPSMGGTVLPAMGVMVKF
;
A
#
# COMPACT_ATOMS: atom_id res chain seq x y z
N ASN A 1 7.09 -24.07 -17.37
CA ASN A 1 5.85 -23.28 -17.39
C ASN A 1 4.92 -23.75 -16.26
N LEU A 2 4.16 -22.79 -15.64
CA LEU A 2 3.12 -23.08 -14.68
C LEU A 2 1.77 -23.14 -15.42
N HIS A 3 1.13 -24.30 -15.41
CA HIS A 3 -0.20 -24.47 -15.97
C HIS A 3 -1.20 -24.72 -14.84
N LEU A 4 -2.26 -23.95 -14.79
CA LEU A 4 -3.35 -24.15 -13.83
C LEU A 4 -4.68 -23.67 -14.43
N PHE A 5 -5.75 -24.36 -14.04
CA PHE A 5 -7.11 -23.93 -14.29
C PHE A 5 -7.68 -23.32 -13.02
N ALA A 6 -8.22 -22.09 -13.11
CA ALA A 6 -8.86 -21.38 -12.01
C ALA A 6 -10.35 -21.21 -12.29
N TYR A 7 -11.17 -21.36 -11.28
CA TYR A 7 -12.62 -21.23 -11.36
C TYR A 7 -13.14 -20.47 -10.16
N SER A 8 -14.25 -19.75 -10.38
CA SER A 8 -14.97 -19.04 -9.33
C SER A 8 -16.43 -18.90 -9.67
N ALA A 9 -17.26 -18.84 -8.63
CA ALA A 9 -18.68 -18.52 -8.74
C ALA A 9 -19.05 -17.58 -7.58
N PHE A 10 -19.95 -16.64 -7.84
CA PHE A 10 -20.44 -15.79 -6.79
C PHE A 10 -21.96 -15.59 -6.88
N ALA A 11 -22.60 -15.38 -5.72
CA ALA A 11 -24.00 -14.99 -5.61
C ALA A 11 -24.13 -13.86 -4.59
N GLN A 12 -25.04 -12.93 -4.86
CA GLN A 12 -25.33 -11.82 -3.97
C GLN A 12 -26.83 -11.53 -3.98
N ALA A 13 -27.38 -11.25 -2.79
CA ALA A 13 -28.73 -10.75 -2.61
C ALA A 13 -28.71 -9.49 -1.77
N SER A 14 -29.54 -8.52 -2.14
CA SER A 14 -29.68 -7.26 -1.42
C SER A 14 -31.15 -6.99 -1.17
N LYS A 15 -31.47 -6.47 0.00
CA LYS A 15 -32.83 -6.11 0.36
C LYS A 15 -32.82 -4.83 1.20
N ALA A 16 -33.88 -4.04 1.01
CA ALA A 16 -34.13 -2.84 1.79
C ALA A 16 -35.45 -3.00 2.55
N TRP A 17 -35.50 -2.46 3.76
CA TRP A 17 -36.67 -2.45 4.64
C TRP A 17 -36.93 -1.05 5.17
N TRP A 18 -38.11 -0.85 5.77
CA TRP A 18 -38.49 0.40 6.44
C TRP A 18 -38.31 1.63 5.55
N GLN A 19 -38.93 1.59 4.36
CA GLN A 19 -38.80 2.67 3.36
C GLN A 19 -37.36 2.98 3.01
N GLN A 20 -36.56 1.94 2.81
CA GLN A 20 -35.10 2.00 2.50
C GLN A 20 -34.19 2.50 3.61
N ARG A 21 -34.72 2.67 4.85
CA ARG A 21 -33.86 3.08 5.97
C ARG A 21 -32.86 2.01 6.37
N LEU A 22 -33.20 0.73 6.28
CA LEU A 22 -32.27 -0.37 6.48
C LEU A 22 -32.02 -1.07 5.16
N GLN A 23 -30.77 -1.16 4.75
CA GLN A 23 -30.33 -1.90 3.58
C GLN A 23 -29.33 -2.97 4.03
N ALA A 24 -29.54 -4.20 3.58
CA ALA A 24 -28.61 -5.30 3.80
C ALA A 24 -28.24 -5.95 2.47
N SER A 25 -26.98 -6.30 2.33
CA SER A 25 -26.47 -7.07 1.19
C SER A 25 -25.65 -8.25 1.71
N PHE A 26 -26.02 -9.46 1.31
CA PHE A 26 -25.27 -10.66 1.61
C PHE A 26 -24.74 -11.27 0.31
N GLY A 27 -23.45 -11.58 0.29
CA GLY A 27 -22.78 -12.20 -0.85
C GLY A 27 -21.92 -13.38 -0.41
N VAL A 28 -21.79 -14.35 -1.30
CA VAL A 28 -20.89 -15.50 -1.13
C VAL A 28 -20.08 -15.66 -2.40
N ASN A 29 -18.76 -15.76 -2.27
CA ASN A 29 -17.87 -16.11 -3.37
C ASN A 29 -17.21 -17.47 -3.08
N LEU A 30 -17.16 -18.32 -4.08
CA LEU A 30 -16.46 -19.60 -4.10
C LEU A 30 -15.37 -19.54 -5.16
N MET A 31 -14.17 -20.01 -4.84
CA MET A 31 -13.07 -20.06 -5.79
C MET A 31 -12.16 -21.26 -5.56
N GLY A 32 -11.49 -21.68 -6.60
CA GLY A 32 -10.52 -22.76 -6.54
C GLY A 32 -9.61 -22.79 -7.77
N ASN A 33 -8.56 -23.61 -7.72
CA ASN A 33 -7.68 -23.85 -8.85
C ASN A 33 -7.00 -25.21 -8.74
N THR A 34 -6.41 -25.67 -9.84
CA THR A 34 -5.79 -26.98 -9.95
C THR A 34 -4.33 -27.03 -9.49
N TYR A 35 -3.81 -25.99 -8.84
CA TYR A 35 -2.40 -25.92 -8.42
C TYR A 35 -2.00 -27.04 -7.46
N ASN A 36 -2.78 -27.24 -6.40
CA ASN A 36 -2.60 -28.32 -5.44
C ASN A 36 -3.95 -28.77 -4.83
N ARG A 37 -3.91 -29.79 -3.98
CA ARG A 37 -5.10 -30.37 -3.34
C ARG A 37 -5.83 -29.34 -2.44
N ALA A 38 -5.10 -28.54 -1.67
CA ALA A 38 -5.68 -27.55 -0.76
C ALA A 38 -6.41 -26.42 -1.51
N MET A 39 -5.90 -26.02 -2.68
CA MET A 39 -6.50 -24.96 -3.49
C MET A 39 -7.61 -25.43 -4.43
N ARG A 40 -7.75 -26.75 -4.63
CA ARG A 40 -8.75 -27.33 -5.54
C ARG A 40 -10.16 -27.30 -4.92
N ASN A 41 -10.29 -27.45 -3.59
CA ASN A 41 -11.61 -27.51 -2.96
C ASN A 41 -12.17 -26.09 -2.74
N PRO A 42 -13.23 -25.67 -3.48
CA PRO A 42 -13.76 -24.30 -3.36
C PRO A 42 -14.42 -24.03 -1.99
N LEU A 43 -14.84 -25.06 -1.27
CA LEU A 43 -15.45 -24.90 0.06
C LEU A 43 -14.43 -24.41 1.11
N THR A 44 -13.14 -24.68 0.93
CA THR A 44 -12.09 -24.14 1.80
C THR A 44 -11.82 -22.66 1.54
N GLN A 45 -12.22 -22.14 0.39
CA GLN A 45 -12.11 -20.73 -0.02
C GLN A 45 -13.48 -20.01 -0.04
N ILE A 46 -14.53 -20.58 0.57
CA ILE A 46 -15.82 -19.88 0.70
C ILE A 46 -15.62 -18.51 1.35
N ALA A 47 -16.14 -17.48 0.72
CA ALA A 47 -15.92 -16.09 1.12
C ALA A 47 -17.26 -15.33 1.29
N PRO A 48 -17.96 -15.52 2.43
CA PRO A 48 -19.18 -14.80 2.75
C PRO A 48 -18.88 -13.35 3.13
N ARG A 49 -19.80 -12.46 2.78
CA ARG A 49 -19.75 -11.02 3.06
C ARG A 49 -21.12 -10.51 3.42
N LEU A 50 -21.20 -9.65 4.42
CA LEU A 50 -22.42 -8.96 4.83
C LEU A 50 -22.13 -7.47 4.93
N SER A 51 -23.00 -6.67 4.31
CA SER A 51 -23.00 -5.21 4.40
C SER A 51 -24.35 -4.76 4.93
N LEU A 52 -24.34 -3.87 5.89
CA LEU A 52 -25.50 -3.24 6.47
C LEU A 52 -25.35 -1.72 6.40
N THR A 53 -26.40 -1.02 6.00
CA THR A 53 -26.47 0.44 6.07
C THR A 53 -27.81 0.82 6.70
N TYR A 54 -27.77 1.67 7.72
CA TYR A 54 -28.95 2.16 8.40
C TYR A 54 -29.00 3.69 8.38
N ALA A 55 -30.03 4.26 7.76
CA ALA A 55 -30.31 5.69 7.81
C ALA A 55 -30.95 6.03 9.15
N LEU A 56 -30.14 6.58 10.07
CA LEU A 56 -30.61 7.03 11.38
C LEU A 56 -31.62 8.19 11.22
N ASN A 57 -31.31 9.11 10.32
CA ASN A 57 -32.15 10.20 9.85
C ASN A 57 -31.69 10.62 8.44
N ASP A 58 -32.26 11.69 7.88
CA ASP A 58 -31.96 12.17 6.52
C ASP A 58 -30.51 12.66 6.36
N LYS A 59 -29.82 12.95 7.47
CA LYS A 59 -28.45 13.50 7.49
C LYS A 59 -27.40 12.49 7.94
N THR A 60 -27.80 11.40 8.57
CA THR A 60 -26.87 10.47 9.22
C THR A 60 -27.15 9.04 8.82
N LYS A 61 -26.12 8.35 8.31
CA LYS A 61 -26.16 6.92 8.01
C LYS A 61 -25.06 6.21 8.80
N LEU A 62 -25.42 5.02 9.29
CA LEU A 62 -24.51 4.08 9.91
C LEU A 62 -24.23 2.95 8.93
N SER A 63 -22.98 2.53 8.80
CA SER A 63 -22.57 1.41 7.97
C SER A 63 -21.78 0.39 8.76
N ALA A 64 -21.98 -0.88 8.46
CA ALA A 64 -21.18 -1.98 8.99
C ALA A 64 -20.95 -3.03 7.90
N ASN A 65 -19.71 -3.46 7.75
CA ASN A 65 -19.33 -4.47 6.78
C ASN A 65 -18.46 -5.53 7.47
N VAL A 66 -18.81 -6.79 7.27
CA VAL A 66 -17.98 -7.92 7.69
C VAL A 66 -17.84 -8.89 6.53
N GLY A 67 -16.67 -9.48 6.38
CA GLY A 67 -16.48 -10.42 5.29
C GLY A 67 -15.20 -11.24 5.40
N ARG A 68 -15.26 -12.42 4.81
CA ARG A 68 -14.10 -13.25 4.53
C ARG A 68 -13.75 -13.14 3.06
N TYR A 69 -12.47 -12.97 2.78
CA TYR A 69 -11.92 -12.83 1.44
C TYR A 69 -10.84 -13.87 1.25
N ALA A 70 -10.77 -14.44 0.06
CA ALA A 70 -9.72 -15.36 -0.32
C ALA A 70 -8.99 -14.82 -1.55
N GLN A 71 -7.67 -14.91 -1.56
CA GLN A 71 -6.83 -14.49 -2.67
C GLN A 71 -5.78 -15.55 -2.97
N ARG A 72 -5.57 -15.83 -4.24
CA ARG A 72 -4.49 -16.72 -4.68
C ARG A 72 -3.14 -16.05 -4.42
N PRO A 73 -2.09 -16.79 -4.00
CA PRO A 73 -0.72 -16.30 -3.98
C PRO A 73 -0.27 -15.82 -5.36
N SER A 74 0.80 -15.02 -5.41
CA SER A 74 1.35 -14.53 -6.67
C SER A 74 1.83 -15.67 -7.56
N TYR A 75 1.77 -15.48 -8.87
CA TYR A 75 2.30 -16.48 -9.82
C TYR A 75 3.80 -16.68 -9.65
N THR A 76 4.55 -15.66 -9.25
CA THR A 76 5.97 -15.77 -8.91
C THR A 76 6.19 -16.79 -7.81
N THR A 77 5.46 -16.68 -6.70
CA THR A 77 5.56 -17.61 -5.57
C THR A 77 5.11 -19.03 -5.94
N MET A 78 4.03 -19.13 -6.73
CA MET A 78 3.51 -20.42 -7.20
C MET A 78 4.45 -21.10 -8.21
N GLY A 79 5.15 -20.31 -9.02
CA GLY A 79 6.02 -20.76 -10.09
C GLY A 79 7.47 -21.00 -9.68
N TYR A 80 7.85 -20.66 -8.46
CA TYR A 80 9.23 -20.83 -7.99
C TYR A 80 9.65 -22.30 -7.99
N LYS A 81 10.83 -22.56 -8.55
CA LYS A 81 11.38 -23.91 -8.72
C LYS A 81 12.70 -24.08 -7.97
N THR A 82 12.92 -25.27 -7.47
CA THR A 82 14.21 -25.72 -6.96
C THR A 82 15.23 -25.85 -8.08
N ALA A 83 16.50 -26.04 -7.74
CA ALA A 83 17.55 -26.35 -8.70
C ALA A 83 17.28 -27.66 -9.49
N ALA A 84 16.50 -28.59 -8.92
CA ALA A 84 16.06 -29.84 -9.58
C ALA A 84 14.91 -29.60 -10.56
N GLY A 85 14.33 -28.40 -10.62
CA GLY A 85 13.23 -28.05 -11.52
C GLY A 85 11.83 -28.28 -10.96
N ASP A 86 11.70 -28.75 -9.72
CA ASP A 86 10.42 -28.98 -9.05
C ASP A 86 9.85 -27.68 -8.48
N PHE A 87 8.52 -27.56 -8.46
CA PHE A 87 7.84 -26.42 -7.82
C PHE A 87 7.98 -26.49 -6.30
N ALA A 88 8.90 -25.68 -5.75
CA ALA A 88 9.28 -25.69 -4.34
C ALA A 88 8.09 -25.45 -3.38
N ASN A 89 7.13 -24.64 -3.80
CA ASN A 89 6.04 -24.17 -2.95
C ASN A 89 4.71 -24.93 -3.15
N ARG A 90 4.70 -25.96 -4.02
CA ARG A 90 3.45 -26.60 -4.46
C ARG A 90 2.65 -27.19 -3.30
N GLU A 91 3.31 -27.88 -2.40
CA GLU A 91 2.63 -28.61 -1.33
C GLU A 91 2.28 -27.69 -0.11
N THR A 92 2.98 -26.58 0.04
CA THR A 92 2.85 -25.71 1.22
C THR A 92 1.91 -24.56 1.03
N LEU A 93 1.72 -24.08 -0.23
CA LEU A 93 0.91 -22.90 -0.50
C LEU A 93 -0.58 -23.13 -0.31
N LYS A 94 -1.24 -22.15 0.29
CA LYS A 94 -2.69 -22.05 0.46
C LYS A 94 -3.18 -20.70 -0.06
N TYR A 95 -4.49 -20.56 -0.26
CA TYR A 95 -5.08 -19.24 -0.44
C TYR A 95 -4.80 -18.34 0.76
N LEU A 96 -4.44 -17.10 0.48
CA LEU A 96 -4.43 -16.04 1.50
C LEU A 96 -5.86 -15.75 1.90
N ILE A 97 -6.11 -15.72 3.19
CA ILE A 97 -7.44 -15.43 3.73
C ILE A 97 -7.36 -14.10 4.48
N ALA A 98 -8.32 -13.22 4.24
CA ALA A 98 -8.51 -11.99 4.99
C ALA A 98 -9.92 -11.93 5.57
N TYR A 99 -10.03 -11.58 6.84
CA TYR A 99 -11.27 -11.24 7.51
C TYR A 99 -11.29 -9.73 7.70
N HIS A 100 -12.34 -9.08 7.21
CA HIS A 100 -12.50 -7.64 7.32
C HIS A 100 -13.70 -7.33 8.19
N GLY A 101 -13.56 -6.38 9.09
CA GLY A 101 -14.64 -5.70 9.80
C GLY A 101 -14.45 -4.21 9.64
N VAL A 102 -15.50 -3.50 9.21
CA VAL A 102 -15.52 -2.05 9.06
C VAL A 102 -16.83 -1.53 9.63
N VAL A 103 -16.76 -0.44 10.40
CA VAL A 103 -17.92 0.30 10.88
C VAL A 103 -17.72 1.76 10.55
N GLY A 104 -18.78 2.44 10.14
CA GLY A 104 -18.69 3.82 9.71
C GLY A 104 -19.93 4.64 10.02
N VAL A 105 -19.73 5.95 10.04
CA VAL A 105 -20.77 6.98 10.15
C VAL A 105 -20.58 7.95 9.01
N ASP A 106 -21.63 8.14 8.21
CA ASP A 106 -21.74 9.21 7.23
C ASP A 106 -22.65 10.29 7.78
N TYR A 107 -22.17 11.52 7.83
CA TYR A 107 -22.94 12.69 8.28
C TYR A 107 -22.94 13.78 7.21
N GLN A 108 -24.10 14.09 6.68
CA GLN A 108 -24.32 15.12 5.67
C GLN A 108 -25.32 16.14 6.18
N PRO A 109 -24.87 17.15 6.97
CA PRO A 109 -25.75 18.15 7.55
C PRO A 109 -26.49 18.99 6.53
N ASN A 110 -25.92 19.19 5.35
CA ASN A 110 -26.48 19.90 4.21
C ASN A 110 -25.83 19.40 2.89
N GLU A 111 -26.29 19.90 1.75
CA GLU A 111 -25.79 19.52 0.42
C GLU A 111 -24.30 19.88 0.16
N ARG A 112 -23.72 20.75 1.01
CA ARG A 112 -22.38 21.29 0.82
C ARG A 112 -21.30 20.56 1.60
N LEU A 113 -21.66 19.95 2.72
CA LEU A 113 -20.72 19.29 3.63
C LEU A 113 -21.07 17.81 3.78
N SER A 114 -20.09 16.94 3.55
CA SER A 114 -20.15 15.53 3.84
C SER A 114 -18.96 15.13 4.71
N LEU A 115 -19.23 14.43 5.79
CA LEU A 115 -18.26 13.90 6.73
C LEU A 115 -18.47 12.39 6.85
N THR A 116 -17.39 11.61 6.68
CA THR A 116 -17.40 10.17 6.88
C THR A 116 -16.30 9.82 7.88
N VAL A 117 -16.61 8.99 8.85
CA VAL A 117 -15.63 8.42 9.79
C VAL A 117 -15.82 6.91 9.80
N GLU A 118 -14.74 6.18 9.58
CA GLU A 118 -14.74 4.72 9.56
C GLU A 118 -13.65 4.16 10.47
N GLY A 119 -13.97 3.07 11.16
CA GLY A 119 -13.00 2.23 11.85
C GLY A 119 -12.91 0.88 11.18
N PHE A 120 -11.72 0.32 11.05
CA PHE A 120 -11.52 -0.97 10.40
C PHE A 120 -10.56 -1.88 11.14
N TYR A 121 -10.83 -3.17 11.04
CA TYR A 121 -9.92 -4.23 11.45
C TYR A 121 -9.87 -5.32 10.39
N LYS A 122 -8.65 -5.72 9.98
CA LYS A 122 -8.40 -6.76 8.99
C LYS A 122 -7.43 -7.78 9.60
N ALA A 123 -7.84 -9.04 9.63
CA ALA A 123 -6.99 -10.15 10.05
C ALA A 123 -6.64 -11.01 8.85
N TYR A 124 -5.36 -11.36 8.70
CA TYR A 124 -4.87 -12.15 7.58
C TYR A 124 -4.34 -13.51 8.05
N ARG A 125 -4.55 -14.53 7.24
CA ARG A 125 -4.06 -15.88 7.46
C ARG A 125 -3.45 -16.46 6.20
N HIS A 126 -2.57 -17.43 6.38
CA HIS A 126 -1.86 -18.15 5.32
C HIS A 126 -0.99 -17.22 4.45
N TYR A 127 -0.51 -16.12 5.02
CA TYR A 127 0.45 -15.29 4.30
C TYR A 127 1.76 -16.05 4.10
N PRO A 128 2.38 -16.00 2.89
CA PRO A 128 3.65 -16.65 2.65
C PRO A 128 4.77 -16.02 3.48
N ILE A 129 5.54 -16.85 4.15
CA ILE A 129 6.76 -16.47 4.88
C ILE A 129 7.94 -17.09 4.18
N SER A 130 8.97 -16.30 3.90
CA SER A 130 10.26 -16.75 3.37
C SER A 130 10.90 -17.77 4.32
N ILE A 131 11.29 -18.93 3.82
CA ILE A 131 12.03 -19.92 4.61
C ILE A 131 13.45 -19.44 4.86
N LEU A 132 14.06 -18.78 3.88
CA LEU A 132 15.44 -18.31 3.96
C LEU A 132 15.62 -17.15 4.95
N GLU A 133 14.76 -16.15 4.86
CA GLU A 133 14.89 -14.92 5.67
C GLU A 133 13.99 -14.91 6.91
N GLY A 134 13.03 -15.82 6.98
CA GLY A 134 12.11 -15.92 8.09
C GLY A 134 11.02 -14.83 8.14
N MET A 135 10.91 -13.99 7.10
CA MET A 135 10.02 -12.83 7.04
C MET A 135 8.80 -13.08 6.17
N SER A 136 7.67 -12.45 6.52
CA SER A 136 6.48 -12.45 5.66
C SER A 136 6.75 -11.72 4.35
N LEU A 137 6.29 -12.28 3.22
CA LEU A 137 6.35 -11.57 1.93
C LEU A 137 5.56 -10.26 1.95
N ALA A 138 4.54 -10.12 2.79
CA ALA A 138 3.82 -8.86 2.99
C ALA A 138 4.68 -7.75 3.60
N SER A 139 5.75 -8.11 4.29
CA SER A 139 6.68 -7.16 4.92
C SER A 139 7.88 -6.80 4.05
N LYS A 140 8.06 -7.50 2.91
CA LYS A 140 9.09 -7.23 1.92
C LYS A 140 8.51 -6.29 0.88
N GLY A 141 8.49 -5.17 0.75
CA GLY A 141 7.75 -4.45 -0.30
C GLY A 141 8.40 -3.14 -0.76
N ALA A 142 9.46 -2.73 -0.06
CA ALA A 142 10.07 -1.43 -0.29
C ALA A 142 11.14 -1.42 -1.40
N ALA A 143 11.62 -2.58 -1.84
CA ALA A 143 12.61 -2.69 -2.91
C ALA A 143 11.92 -3.05 -4.24
N TYR A 144 12.42 -2.51 -5.34
CA TYR A 144 11.99 -2.85 -6.71
C TYR A 144 12.40 -4.27 -7.16
N ALA A 145 12.53 -5.20 -6.22
CA ALA A 145 12.89 -6.58 -6.48
C ALA A 145 11.63 -7.44 -6.72
N VAL A 146 11.81 -8.55 -7.43
CA VAL A 146 10.76 -9.55 -7.57
C VAL A 146 10.47 -10.16 -6.20
N LEU A 147 9.19 -10.18 -5.81
CA LEU A 147 8.75 -10.75 -4.53
C LEU A 147 8.21 -12.17 -4.72
N GLY A 148 8.62 -13.05 -3.81
CA GLY A 148 8.13 -14.43 -3.78
C GLY A 148 8.83 -15.38 -4.76
N ASP A 149 9.95 -14.96 -5.33
CA ASP A 149 10.87 -15.77 -6.11
C ASP A 149 11.78 -16.60 -5.18
N GLU A 150 11.14 -17.34 -4.26
CA GLU A 150 11.82 -18.05 -3.18
C GLU A 150 10.94 -19.15 -2.57
N ALA A 151 11.55 -20.05 -1.80
CA ALA A 151 10.84 -21.06 -1.02
C ALA A 151 10.10 -20.41 0.16
N VAL A 152 8.81 -20.72 0.31
CA VAL A 152 7.94 -20.13 1.32
C VAL A 152 7.05 -21.17 1.99
N VAL A 153 6.52 -20.80 3.18
CA VAL A 153 5.49 -21.55 3.88
C VAL A 153 4.28 -20.63 4.15
N SER A 154 3.05 -21.16 3.94
CA SER A 154 1.79 -20.43 4.16
C SER A 154 1.32 -20.48 5.62
N SER A 155 2.17 -20.08 6.56
CA SER A 155 1.88 -20.08 8.01
C SER A 155 1.68 -18.68 8.60
N GLY A 156 1.94 -17.62 7.81
CA GLY A 156 1.92 -16.25 8.28
C GLY A 156 0.52 -15.76 8.67
N LEU A 157 0.48 -15.03 9.77
CA LEU A 157 -0.65 -14.24 10.22
C LEU A 157 -0.35 -12.77 9.93
N GLY A 158 -1.41 -11.98 9.80
CA GLY A 158 -1.27 -10.53 9.66
C GLY A 158 -2.46 -9.82 10.27
N ARG A 159 -2.29 -8.53 10.56
CA ARG A 159 -3.36 -7.64 10.99
C ARG A 159 -3.13 -6.24 10.44
N ALA A 160 -4.21 -5.58 10.05
CA ALA A 160 -4.22 -4.16 9.78
C ALA A 160 -5.46 -3.54 10.42
N TYR A 161 -5.28 -2.45 11.15
CA TYR A 161 -6.37 -1.79 11.86
C TYR A 161 -6.12 -0.30 11.94
N GLY A 162 -7.21 0.44 12.02
CA GLY A 162 -7.12 1.89 12.03
C GLY A 162 -8.46 2.58 11.93
N ALA A 163 -8.39 3.90 11.74
CA ALA A 163 -9.55 4.75 11.49
C ALA A 163 -9.24 5.70 10.32
N GLU A 164 -10.30 6.03 9.58
CA GLU A 164 -10.26 6.99 8.49
C GLU A 164 -11.33 8.05 8.70
N ALA A 165 -11.00 9.31 8.46
CA ALA A 165 -11.93 10.41 8.40
C ALA A 165 -11.83 11.12 7.05
N VAL A 166 -12.97 11.35 6.42
CA VAL A 166 -13.08 12.08 5.15
C VAL A 166 -14.04 13.24 5.32
N ALA A 167 -13.60 14.44 4.94
CA ALA A 167 -14.46 15.62 4.84
C ALA A 167 -14.48 16.12 3.40
N ARG A 168 -15.65 16.46 2.88
CA ARG A 168 -15.84 17.10 1.57
C ARG A 168 -16.71 18.32 1.72
N LEU A 169 -16.24 19.42 1.13
CA LEU A 169 -16.93 20.72 1.14
C LEU A 169 -17.07 21.23 -0.29
N THR A 170 -18.27 21.71 -0.64
CA THR A 170 -18.52 22.38 -1.92
C THR A 170 -19.25 23.69 -1.65
N LEU A 171 -18.64 24.81 -2.00
CA LEU A 171 -19.21 26.14 -1.80
C LEU A 171 -19.77 26.71 -3.12
N PRO A 172 -20.83 27.57 -3.04
CA PRO A 172 -21.45 28.16 -4.24
C PRO A 172 -20.49 28.98 -5.10
N GLN A 173 -19.45 29.53 -4.49
CA GLN A 173 -18.43 30.34 -5.19
C GLN A 173 -17.45 29.51 -6.03
N GLY A 174 -17.76 28.23 -6.27
CA GLY A 174 -16.93 27.32 -7.07
C GLY A 174 -15.72 26.74 -6.32
N LEU A 175 -15.63 26.94 -5.01
CA LEU A 175 -14.61 26.33 -4.15
C LEU A 175 -15.06 24.94 -3.73
N THR A 176 -14.22 23.95 -3.99
CA THR A 176 -14.34 22.57 -3.48
C THR A 176 -13.13 22.25 -2.63
N ALA A 177 -13.31 21.54 -1.54
CA ALA A 177 -12.22 21.07 -0.70
C ALA A 177 -12.49 19.64 -0.22
N SER A 178 -11.44 18.86 -0.03
CA SER A 178 -11.53 17.57 0.64
C SER A 178 -10.31 17.34 1.53
N ALA A 179 -10.56 16.71 2.65
CA ALA A 179 -9.53 16.25 3.58
C ALA A 179 -9.75 14.77 3.87
N THR A 180 -8.70 13.97 3.79
CA THR A 180 -8.70 12.56 4.20
C THR A 180 -7.57 12.35 5.19
N ILE A 181 -7.88 11.75 6.32
CA ILE A 181 -6.91 11.39 7.36
C ILE A 181 -7.13 9.92 7.67
N THR A 182 -6.09 9.10 7.46
CA THR A 182 -6.08 7.68 7.84
C THR A 182 -5.00 7.46 8.88
N LEU A 183 -5.35 6.88 10.01
CA LEU A 183 -4.44 6.43 11.06
C LEU A 183 -4.50 4.90 11.10
N PHE A 184 -3.36 4.23 10.99
CA PHE A 184 -3.39 2.78 10.90
C PHE A 184 -2.10 2.10 11.34
N ARG A 185 -2.20 0.79 11.58
CA ARG A 185 -1.10 -0.15 11.75
C ARG A 185 -1.27 -1.31 10.78
N SER A 186 -0.15 -1.85 10.29
CA SER A 186 -0.11 -3.01 9.42
C SER A 186 1.08 -3.89 9.79
N GLU A 187 0.81 -5.10 10.29
CA GLU A 187 1.80 -5.99 10.86
C GLU A 187 1.59 -7.42 10.38
N PHE A 188 2.70 -8.14 10.15
CA PHE A 188 2.67 -9.56 9.78
C PHE A 188 3.68 -10.35 10.61
N THR A 189 3.39 -11.63 10.82
CA THR A 189 4.27 -12.49 11.63
C THR A 189 5.47 -12.98 10.81
N ASN A 190 6.59 -13.13 11.51
CA ASN A 190 7.75 -13.88 11.05
C ASN A 190 7.58 -15.40 11.31
N LEU A 191 8.56 -16.22 10.95
CA LEU A 191 8.55 -17.67 11.21
C LEU A 191 8.43 -18.04 12.69
N LYS A 192 8.86 -17.16 13.60
CA LYS A 192 8.74 -17.35 15.05
C LYS A 192 7.36 -16.93 15.58
N GLY A 193 6.42 -16.51 14.73
CA GLY A 193 5.10 -16.05 15.14
C GLY A 193 5.06 -14.64 15.72
N GLN A 194 6.14 -13.87 15.65
CA GLN A 194 6.22 -12.52 16.19
C GLN A 194 5.72 -11.51 15.16
N TYR A 195 4.80 -10.61 15.54
CA TYR A 195 4.33 -9.52 14.70
C TYR A 195 5.42 -8.48 14.49
N GLN A 196 5.62 -8.09 13.23
CA GLN A 196 6.56 -7.06 12.81
C GLN A 196 5.84 -6.09 11.85
N PRO A 197 6.17 -4.78 11.87
CA PRO A 197 5.58 -3.84 10.94
C PRO A 197 5.82 -4.24 9.49
N SER A 198 4.77 -4.16 8.66
CA SER A 198 4.96 -4.30 7.21
C SER A 198 5.66 -3.07 6.64
N SER A 199 6.27 -3.18 5.46
CA SER A 199 6.88 -2.03 4.78
C SER A 199 5.88 -0.90 4.47
N TRP A 200 4.59 -1.18 4.53
CA TRP A 200 3.49 -0.24 4.29
C TRP A 200 2.94 0.41 5.57
N ASP A 201 3.45 0.05 6.77
CA ASP A 201 3.00 0.59 8.06
C ASP A 201 3.53 2.01 8.29
N THR A 202 3.09 2.95 7.46
CA THR A 202 3.48 4.37 7.60
C THR A 202 2.83 5.06 8.81
N GLY A 203 1.86 4.45 9.45
CA GLY A 203 1.17 4.93 10.65
C GLY A 203 0.10 5.97 10.36
N HIS A 204 0.32 6.88 9.43
CA HIS A 204 -0.70 7.86 9.01
C HIS A 204 -0.52 8.29 7.55
N ILE A 205 -1.66 8.63 6.93
CA ILE A 205 -1.75 9.27 5.61
C ILE A 205 -2.71 10.45 5.74
N ILE A 206 -2.28 11.63 5.28
CA ILE A 206 -3.10 12.84 5.23
C ILE A 206 -3.09 13.36 3.81
N ASN A 207 -4.27 13.60 3.25
CA ASN A 207 -4.44 14.25 1.95
C ASN A 207 -5.39 15.44 2.12
N LEU A 208 -4.95 16.62 1.70
CA LEU A 208 -5.75 17.83 1.62
C LEU A 208 -5.79 18.26 0.16
N MET A 209 -6.96 18.48 -0.36
CA MET A 209 -7.16 18.94 -1.74
C MET A 209 -8.13 20.12 -1.74
N ALA A 210 -7.85 21.10 -2.55
CA ALA A 210 -8.75 22.22 -2.82
C ALA A 210 -8.74 22.54 -4.31
N GLY A 211 -9.91 22.87 -4.85
CA GLY A 211 -10.08 23.34 -6.21
C GLY A 211 -11.01 24.56 -6.22
N TRP A 212 -10.65 25.58 -6.96
CA TRP A 212 -11.42 26.81 -7.05
C TRP A 212 -11.64 27.21 -8.51
N LYS A 213 -12.92 27.30 -8.87
CA LYS A 213 -13.34 27.86 -10.16
C LYS A 213 -13.47 29.36 -10.05
N LEU A 214 -12.66 30.09 -10.78
CA LEU A 214 -12.61 31.53 -10.78
C LEU A 214 -13.36 32.11 -12.00
N PRO A 215 -13.70 33.40 -11.99
CA PRO A 215 -14.24 34.06 -13.15
C PRO A 215 -13.36 33.90 -14.42
N HIS A 216 -13.97 34.07 -15.58
CA HIS A 216 -13.30 33.98 -16.89
C HIS A 216 -12.66 32.60 -17.15
N ASN A 217 -13.27 31.51 -16.62
CA ASN A 217 -12.86 30.12 -16.88
C ASN A 217 -11.42 29.79 -16.42
N TRP A 218 -10.97 30.44 -15.36
CA TRP A 218 -9.79 30.01 -14.63
C TRP A 218 -10.15 28.97 -13.59
N SER A 219 -9.27 28.00 -13.36
CA SER A 219 -9.37 27.07 -12.25
C SER A 219 -8.02 26.94 -11.56
N LEU A 220 -8.03 26.93 -10.24
CA LEU A 220 -6.86 26.67 -9.40
C LEU A 220 -7.09 25.37 -8.66
N ALA A 221 -6.05 24.57 -8.50
CA ALA A 221 -6.08 23.39 -7.64
C ALA A 221 -4.80 23.30 -6.82
N ALA A 222 -4.95 22.82 -5.60
CA ALA A 222 -3.86 22.53 -4.69
C ALA A 222 -4.07 21.15 -4.07
N ARG A 223 -3.00 20.38 -3.94
CA ARG A 223 -3.00 19.11 -3.24
C ARG A 223 -1.78 19.03 -2.32
N TRP A 224 -2.04 18.91 -1.03
CA TRP A 224 -1.02 18.60 -0.05
C TRP A 224 -1.23 17.20 0.49
N ARG A 225 -0.14 16.44 0.57
CA ARG A 225 -0.14 15.10 1.14
C ARG A 225 0.99 14.92 2.14
N ARG A 226 0.73 14.11 3.15
CA ARG A 226 1.72 13.68 4.14
C ARG A 226 1.55 12.19 4.41
N LEU A 227 2.66 11.46 4.36
CA LEU A 227 2.77 10.07 4.77
C LEU A 227 3.69 10.00 5.98
N GLY A 228 3.31 9.21 6.97
CA GLY A 228 4.20 8.88 8.07
C GLY A 228 5.42 8.10 7.61
N GLY A 229 6.43 8.02 8.46
CA GLY A 229 7.67 7.34 8.12
C GLY A 229 7.48 5.85 7.91
N ALA A 230 7.85 5.36 6.72
CA ALA A 230 7.84 3.93 6.43
C ALA A 230 8.86 3.20 7.33
N PRO A 231 8.55 1.99 7.81
CA PRO A 231 9.52 1.16 8.52
C PRO A 231 10.67 0.74 7.60
N TYR A 232 11.87 0.62 8.16
CA TYR A 232 13.00 0.03 7.46
C TYR A 232 13.88 -0.79 8.41
N THR A 233 14.64 -1.72 7.81
CA THR A 233 15.57 -2.58 8.53
C THR A 233 16.96 -1.93 8.53
N PRO A 234 17.61 -1.75 9.70
CA PRO A 234 18.98 -1.27 9.75
C PRO A 234 19.96 -2.30 9.15
N ILE A 235 21.15 -1.86 8.83
CA ILE A 235 22.21 -2.79 8.44
C ILE A 235 22.87 -3.42 9.69
N ASP A 236 23.37 -4.65 9.54
CA ASP A 236 24.37 -5.19 10.42
C ASP A 236 25.74 -4.62 9.99
N ALA A 237 26.23 -3.63 10.71
CA ALA A 237 27.46 -2.93 10.34
C ALA A 237 28.69 -3.86 10.43
N GLN A 238 28.68 -4.81 11.35
CA GLN A 238 29.81 -5.74 11.54
C GLN A 238 29.90 -6.75 10.39
N LEU A 239 28.79 -7.39 10.06
CA LEU A 239 28.73 -8.30 8.91
C LEU A 239 28.94 -7.54 7.59
N SER A 240 28.33 -6.38 7.43
CA SER A 240 28.46 -5.56 6.22
C SER A 240 29.90 -5.08 5.97
N ALA A 241 30.70 -4.88 7.02
CA ALA A 241 32.10 -4.49 6.86
C ALA A 241 32.99 -5.61 6.29
N GLN A 242 32.60 -6.89 6.39
CA GLN A 242 33.43 -8.01 5.93
C GLN A 242 33.54 -8.05 4.40
N LYS A 243 34.76 -8.12 3.87
CA LYS A 243 35.03 -8.20 2.42
C LYS A 243 34.33 -9.39 1.76
N ALA A 244 34.25 -10.55 2.44
CA ALA A 244 33.59 -11.74 1.95
C ALA A 244 32.08 -11.49 1.67
N ILE A 245 31.40 -10.74 2.53
CA ILE A 245 29.97 -10.40 2.36
C ILE A 245 29.77 -9.48 1.13
N TRP A 246 30.64 -8.47 0.97
CA TRP A 246 30.58 -7.58 -0.20
C TRP A 246 30.85 -8.30 -1.52
N ARG A 247 31.77 -9.28 -1.55
CA ARG A 247 32.04 -10.09 -2.74
C ARG A 247 30.81 -10.92 -3.17
N LEU A 248 30.00 -11.35 -2.21
CA LEU A 248 28.81 -12.16 -2.48
C LEU A 248 27.59 -11.30 -2.87
N ARG A 249 27.41 -10.14 -2.26
CA ARG A 249 26.14 -9.38 -2.33
C ARG A 249 26.27 -8.04 -3.04
N ASN A 250 27.45 -7.48 -3.11
CA ASN A 250 27.72 -6.11 -3.58
C ASN A 250 26.84 -5.04 -2.88
N SER A 251 26.46 -5.30 -1.64
CA SER A 251 25.61 -4.42 -0.83
C SER A 251 25.78 -4.74 0.66
N ALA A 252 25.38 -3.79 1.52
CA ALA A 252 25.33 -4.00 2.96
C ALA A 252 24.35 -5.11 3.34
N TYR A 253 24.63 -5.82 4.41
CA TYR A 253 23.79 -6.87 4.97
C TYR A 253 22.76 -6.26 5.93
N LEU A 254 21.49 -6.60 5.76
CA LEU A 254 20.44 -6.13 6.65
C LEU A 254 20.42 -6.94 7.96
N ASP A 255 20.19 -6.26 9.07
CA ASP A 255 20.00 -6.91 10.37
C ASP A 255 18.56 -7.46 10.48
N TYR A 256 18.37 -8.69 10.03
CA TYR A 256 17.06 -9.34 10.06
C TYR A 256 16.53 -9.60 11.48
N ALA A 257 17.38 -9.54 12.52
CA ALA A 257 16.90 -9.61 13.90
C ALA A 257 16.14 -8.33 14.31
N ARG A 258 16.48 -7.20 13.68
CA ARG A 258 15.81 -5.90 13.86
C ARG A 258 15.00 -5.50 12.61
N PHE A 259 14.33 -6.46 11.98
CA PHE A 259 13.56 -6.23 10.77
C PHE A 259 12.49 -5.15 10.97
N ASN A 260 12.47 -4.15 10.10
CA ASN A 260 11.53 -3.01 10.11
C ASN A 260 11.42 -2.30 11.48
N SER A 261 12.49 -2.31 12.28
CA SER A 261 12.49 -1.72 13.64
C SER A 261 12.69 -0.20 13.67
N LEU A 262 13.21 0.38 12.59
CA LEU A 262 13.43 1.82 12.46
C LEU A 262 12.40 2.45 11.54
N ARG A 263 12.20 3.78 11.65
CA ARG A 263 11.28 4.52 10.80
C ARG A 263 11.99 5.68 10.11
N LEU A 264 11.64 5.88 8.86
CA LEU A 264 12.04 7.04 8.09
C LEU A 264 11.33 8.30 8.61
N PRO A 265 11.85 9.49 8.35
CA PRO A 265 11.09 10.74 8.50
C PRO A 265 9.80 10.70 7.68
N ALA A 266 8.80 11.48 8.08
CA ALA A 266 7.57 11.61 7.32
C ALA A 266 7.83 12.30 5.97
N ALA A 267 7.24 11.78 4.90
CA ALA A 267 7.24 12.41 3.59
C ALA A 267 6.05 13.37 3.45
N HIS A 268 6.24 14.52 2.82
CA HIS A 268 5.15 15.44 2.50
C HIS A 268 5.42 16.16 1.18
N GLN A 269 4.36 16.61 0.51
CA GLN A 269 4.47 17.25 -0.81
C GLN A 269 3.28 18.18 -1.02
N LEU A 270 3.53 19.33 -1.66
CA LEU A 270 2.52 20.25 -2.17
C LEU A 270 2.62 20.31 -3.69
N ASP A 271 1.48 20.10 -4.35
CA ASP A 271 1.31 20.24 -5.79
C ASP A 271 0.31 21.36 -6.06
N LEU A 272 0.58 22.19 -7.04
CA LEU A 272 -0.28 23.30 -7.47
C LEU A 272 -0.56 23.20 -8.96
N ARG A 273 -1.77 23.51 -9.35
CA ARG A 273 -2.18 23.52 -10.75
C ARG A 273 -3.05 24.73 -11.05
N VAL A 274 -2.86 25.31 -12.21
CA VAL A 274 -3.70 26.34 -12.79
C VAL A 274 -4.16 25.90 -14.18
N ASP A 275 -5.44 26.09 -14.45
CA ASP A 275 -6.07 25.78 -15.74
C ASP A 275 -6.76 27.02 -16.27
N LYS A 276 -6.73 27.18 -17.60
CA LYS A 276 -7.50 28.18 -18.34
C LYS A 276 -8.26 27.49 -19.47
N GLU A 277 -9.59 27.57 -19.43
CA GLU A 277 -10.45 27.04 -20.47
C GLU A 277 -10.92 28.15 -21.43
N PHE A 278 -10.92 27.81 -22.72
CA PHE A 278 -11.45 28.63 -23.81
C PHE A 278 -12.54 27.83 -24.51
N TYR A 279 -13.74 28.41 -24.61
CA TYR A 279 -14.88 27.75 -25.25
C TYR A 279 -15.14 28.36 -26.63
N PHE A 280 -15.23 27.51 -27.62
CA PHE A 280 -15.58 27.83 -28.99
C PHE A 280 -16.91 27.14 -29.36
N ARG A 281 -17.44 27.43 -30.51
CA ARG A 281 -18.78 26.97 -30.89
C ARG A 281 -18.91 25.44 -30.96
N GLN A 282 -17.87 24.72 -31.32
CA GLN A 282 -17.88 23.26 -31.56
C GLN A 282 -16.80 22.51 -30.75
N TRP A 283 -15.92 23.20 -30.05
CA TRP A 283 -14.83 22.61 -29.32
C TRP A 283 -14.41 23.50 -28.15
N ALA A 284 -13.70 22.94 -27.21
CA ALA A 284 -13.12 23.65 -26.08
C ALA A 284 -11.63 23.33 -25.97
N PHE A 285 -10.87 24.33 -25.55
CA PHE A 285 -9.43 24.25 -25.38
C PHE A 285 -9.10 24.53 -23.92
N ASN A 286 -8.35 23.64 -23.28
CA ASN A 286 -7.84 23.84 -21.92
C ASN A 286 -6.31 23.90 -21.98
N LEU A 287 -5.74 24.96 -21.46
CA LEU A 287 -4.31 25.11 -21.18
C LEU A 287 -4.09 24.94 -19.70
N TYR A 288 -3.16 24.09 -19.30
CA TYR A 288 -2.83 23.93 -17.88
C TYR A 288 -1.34 24.02 -17.61
N PHE A 289 -1.01 24.47 -16.41
CA PHE A 289 0.31 24.45 -15.83
C PHE A 289 0.23 23.79 -14.45
N ASP A 290 1.01 22.74 -14.25
CA ASP A 290 1.08 21.94 -13.03
C ASP A 290 2.50 21.97 -12.47
N VAL A 291 2.63 22.18 -11.17
CA VAL A 291 3.93 22.13 -10.47
C VAL A 291 3.81 21.15 -9.33
N GLN A 292 4.50 20.02 -9.45
CA GLN A 292 4.56 19.05 -8.38
C GLN A 292 5.75 19.33 -7.46
N ASN A 293 5.54 19.08 -6.17
CA ASN A 293 6.56 19.27 -5.13
C ASN A 293 7.13 20.70 -5.09
N VAL A 294 6.25 21.68 -4.99
CA VAL A 294 6.57 23.13 -5.09
C VAL A 294 7.72 23.56 -4.18
N TYR A 295 7.81 23.01 -2.97
CA TYR A 295 8.84 23.36 -1.99
C TYR A 295 10.00 22.35 -1.90
N ARG A 296 10.16 21.48 -2.92
CA ARG A 296 11.30 20.55 -3.05
C ARG A 296 11.46 19.60 -1.86
N SER A 297 10.37 19.13 -1.26
CA SER A 297 10.46 18.14 -0.19
C SER A 297 11.18 16.88 -0.68
N ALA A 298 12.12 16.38 0.09
CA ALA A 298 12.75 15.10 -0.18
C ALA A 298 11.80 13.94 0.11
N ASN A 299 11.88 12.88 -0.70
CA ASN A 299 11.22 11.61 -0.39
C ASN A 299 12.20 10.76 0.43
N PRO A 300 11.96 10.53 1.73
CA PRO A 300 12.87 9.80 2.57
C PRO A 300 13.04 8.35 2.08
N MET A 301 14.29 7.90 2.03
CA MET A 301 14.67 6.53 1.67
C MET A 301 15.52 5.92 2.78
N ALA A 302 15.49 4.59 2.87
CA ALA A 302 16.38 3.87 3.78
C ALA A 302 17.85 4.21 3.45
N PRO A 303 18.73 4.36 4.46
CA PRO A 303 20.14 4.67 4.25
C PRO A 303 20.80 3.62 3.34
N ILE A 304 21.45 4.06 2.30
CA ILE A 304 22.26 3.22 1.41
C ILE A 304 23.72 3.37 1.83
N TYR A 305 24.41 2.24 1.96
CA TYR A 305 25.82 2.21 2.35
C TYR A 305 26.67 1.68 1.20
N THR A 306 27.90 2.17 1.12
CA THR A 306 28.91 1.72 0.18
C THR A 306 30.25 1.53 0.87
N ASN A 307 31.06 0.64 0.34
CA ASN A 307 32.46 0.44 0.72
C ASN A 307 33.43 1.29 -0.13
N LEU A 308 32.90 2.14 -1.01
CA LEU A 308 33.69 2.96 -1.91
C LEU A 308 33.83 4.41 -1.40
N SER A 309 35.01 4.98 -1.58
CA SER A 309 35.25 6.41 -1.39
C SER A 309 34.47 7.25 -2.42
N PRO A 310 34.42 8.60 -2.27
CA PRO A 310 33.86 9.47 -3.32
C PRO A 310 34.55 9.34 -4.68
N GLN A 311 35.80 8.89 -4.70
CA GLN A 311 36.59 8.66 -5.91
C GLN A 311 36.40 7.24 -6.50
N GLY A 312 35.53 6.42 -5.91
CA GLY A 312 35.24 5.07 -6.38
C GLY A 312 36.25 3.99 -5.96
N GLN A 313 37.18 4.31 -5.04
CA GLN A 313 38.14 3.34 -4.54
C GLN A 313 37.63 2.61 -3.29
N PRO A 314 37.89 1.29 -3.11
CA PRO A 314 37.55 0.57 -1.91
C PRO A 314 38.21 1.16 -0.67
N MET A 315 37.43 1.44 0.37
CA MET A 315 37.91 1.94 1.65
C MET A 315 38.18 0.74 2.57
N ILE A 316 39.47 0.34 2.68
CA ILE A 316 39.89 -0.75 3.55
C ILE A 316 40.07 -0.22 4.97
N ASP A 317 39.64 -0.98 5.98
CA ASP A 317 39.88 -0.65 7.39
C ASP A 317 41.38 -0.75 7.69
N PRO A 318 42.04 0.34 8.15
CA PRO A 318 43.44 0.29 8.49
C PRO A 318 43.81 -0.67 9.62
N ALA A 319 42.81 -0.99 10.49
CA ALA A 319 43.03 -1.89 11.63
C ALA A 319 42.77 -3.38 11.27
N ASP A 320 42.03 -3.65 10.19
CA ASP A 320 41.71 -5.00 9.75
C ASP A 320 41.58 -5.07 8.23
N ASN A 321 42.60 -5.64 7.59
CA ASN A 321 42.63 -5.73 6.12
C ASN A 321 41.53 -6.60 5.49
N ASP A 322 40.82 -7.40 6.25
CA ASP A 322 39.69 -8.19 5.76
C ASP A 322 38.34 -7.45 5.87
N ARG A 323 38.36 -6.20 6.27
CA ARG A 323 37.19 -5.33 6.44
C ARG A 323 37.25 -4.08 5.57
N TYR A 324 36.04 -3.59 5.25
CA TYR A 324 35.85 -2.28 4.64
C TYR A 324 35.35 -1.26 5.66
N LEU A 325 35.73 -0.01 5.51
CA LEU A 325 35.01 1.12 6.10
C LEU A 325 33.75 1.36 5.27
N LEU A 326 32.61 1.52 5.96
CA LEU A 326 31.33 1.78 5.30
C LEU A 326 31.00 3.26 5.36
N ARG A 327 30.59 3.82 4.24
CA ARG A 327 30.12 5.18 4.12
C ARG A 327 28.65 5.19 3.71
N GLN A 328 27.84 6.01 4.37
CA GLN A 328 26.47 6.26 3.93
C GLN A 328 26.49 7.18 2.69
N ILE A 329 25.75 6.79 1.66
CA ILE A 329 25.49 7.64 0.50
C ILE A 329 24.45 8.68 0.89
N PRO A 330 24.72 10.00 0.71
CA PRO A 330 23.73 11.03 0.98
C PRO A 330 22.46 10.80 0.15
N SER A 331 21.28 10.94 0.77
CA SER A 331 20.02 10.90 0.03
C SER A 331 19.92 12.14 -0.87
N MET A 332 19.37 11.95 -2.07
CA MET A 332 19.10 13.07 -2.96
C MET A 332 17.96 13.94 -2.38
N GLY A 333 18.09 15.27 -2.55
CA GLY A 333 17.02 16.21 -2.25
C GLY A 333 15.79 16.01 -3.14
N GLY A 334 14.69 16.64 -2.78
CA GLY A 334 13.48 16.64 -3.60
C GLY A 334 13.67 17.42 -4.92
N THR A 335 12.87 17.08 -5.90
CA THR A 335 12.84 17.77 -7.20
C THR A 335 11.48 18.44 -7.39
N VAL A 336 11.48 19.67 -7.90
CA VAL A 336 10.28 20.34 -8.42
C VAL A 336 10.06 19.84 -9.84
N LEU A 337 8.84 19.40 -10.17
CA LEU A 337 8.48 18.90 -11.49
C LEU A 337 7.39 19.80 -12.11
N PRO A 338 7.78 20.81 -12.91
CA PRO A 338 6.81 21.58 -13.68
C PRO A 338 6.37 20.77 -14.90
N ALA A 339 5.09 20.83 -15.21
CA ALA A 339 4.49 20.27 -16.41
C ALA A 339 3.48 21.23 -16.99
N MET A 340 3.37 21.30 -18.31
CA MET A 340 2.33 22.05 -19.02
C MET A 340 1.71 21.18 -20.10
N GLY A 341 0.46 21.43 -20.38
CA GLY A 341 -0.24 20.67 -21.41
C GLY A 341 -1.46 21.36 -21.92
N VAL A 342 -1.95 20.79 -23.01
CA VAL A 342 -3.09 21.25 -23.77
C VAL A 342 -4.08 20.10 -23.91
N MET A 343 -5.35 20.38 -23.70
CA MET A 343 -6.43 19.44 -23.93
C MET A 343 -7.48 20.08 -24.85
N VAL A 344 -7.84 19.39 -25.91
CA VAL A 344 -8.90 19.80 -26.80
C VAL A 344 -10.07 18.84 -26.66
N LYS A 345 -11.27 19.40 -26.48
CA LYS A 345 -12.54 18.65 -26.38
C LYS A 345 -13.43 19.03 -27.57
N PHE A 346 -13.87 18.05 -28.33
CA PHE A 346 -14.76 18.18 -29.50
C PHE A 346 -16.18 17.77 -29.16
#